data_99edc1fa655a93ca13ad116dc8a80e8f
#
_entry.id   99edc1fa655a93ca13ad116dc8a80e8f
#
_cell.length_a   1.000
_cell.length_b   1.000
_cell.length_c   1.000
_cell.angle_alpha   90.00
_cell.angle_beta   90.00
_cell.angle_gamma   90.00
#
_symmetry.space_group_name_H-M   'P 1'
#
loop_
_entity.id
_entity.type
_entity.pdbx_description
1 polymer ?
#
loop_
_entity_poly.entity_id
_entity_poly.type
_entity_poly.pdbx_seq_one_letter_code
_entity_poly.pdbx_strand_id
1 'polypeptide(L)'
;MQAALFQTESGVTIRLLRNGACRAFIGHHSYRVFGTKGYFERIDSRGNTPQTVRFRSDELYGADTITELPVGMMPNEYANNPKAGGHGGADYALFDHLFQAMLSGAPEFPISLREGLCMTLPGIYAARSAQLGGQKLTIHYPWEPEFAADIELIDQPSK
;
A
#
# COMPACT_ATOMS: atom_id res chain seq x y z
N MET A 1 -7.17 7.09 15.30
CA MET A 1 -6.02 7.37 14.42
C MET A 1 -4.98 6.28 14.67
N GLN A 2 -4.43 5.71 13.64
CA GLN A 2 -3.36 4.71 13.71
C GLN A 2 -2.13 5.26 12.99
N ALA A 3 -0.97 5.11 13.59
CA ALA A 3 0.30 5.52 13.02
C ALA A 3 1.32 4.40 13.22
N ALA A 4 2.12 4.14 12.21
CA ALA A 4 3.23 3.19 12.28
C ALA A 4 4.47 3.77 11.62
N LEU A 5 5.62 3.42 12.18
CA LEU A 5 6.92 3.68 11.59
C LEU A 5 7.59 2.34 11.31
N PHE A 6 8.08 2.19 10.10
CA PHE A 6 8.85 1.03 9.68
C PHE A 6 10.23 1.47 9.24
N GLN A 7 11.19 0.61 9.40
CA GLN A 7 12.53 0.76 8.86
C GLN A 7 12.89 -0.52 8.12
N THR A 8 13.29 -0.40 6.87
CA THR A 8 13.83 -1.53 6.11
C THR A 8 15.27 -1.83 6.53
N GLU A 9 15.76 -3.01 6.22
CA GLU A 9 17.16 -3.38 6.42
C GLU A 9 18.12 -2.43 5.71
N SER A 10 17.73 -1.92 4.54
CA SER A 10 18.49 -0.91 3.78
C SER A 10 18.44 0.50 4.37
N GLY A 11 17.74 0.70 5.51
CA GLY A 11 17.67 1.97 6.22
C GLY A 11 16.55 2.91 5.76
N VAL A 12 15.70 2.50 4.82
CA VAL A 12 14.57 3.33 4.40
C VAL A 12 13.52 3.41 5.50
N THR A 13 13.10 4.62 5.84
CA THR A 13 12.03 4.86 6.82
C THR A 13 10.70 5.05 6.11
N ILE A 14 9.69 4.29 6.54
CA ILE A 14 8.32 4.39 6.04
C ILE A 14 7.41 4.83 7.19
N ARG A 15 6.66 5.90 6.96
CA ARG A 15 5.62 6.36 7.89
C ARG A 15 4.25 6.09 7.30
N LEU A 16 3.46 5.29 8.00
CA LEU A 16 2.06 5.05 7.66
C LEU A 16 1.15 5.80 8.64
N LEU A 17 0.17 6.51 8.11
CA LEU A 17 -0.87 7.15 8.90
C LEU A 17 -2.24 6.71 8.36
N ARG A 18 -3.08 6.15 9.23
CA ARG A 18 -4.46 5.79 8.90
C ARG A 18 -5.44 6.45 9.85
N ASN A 19 -6.45 7.09 9.30
CA ASN A 19 -7.53 7.66 10.08
C ASN A 19 -8.88 7.39 9.41
N GLY A 20 -9.60 6.38 9.88
CA GLY A 20 -10.92 6.02 9.37
C GLY A 20 -12.07 6.80 10.03
N ALA A 21 -11.80 7.55 11.09
CA ALA A 21 -12.81 8.26 11.87
C ALA A 21 -12.98 9.73 11.46
N CYS A 22 -12.04 10.28 10.71
CA CYS A 22 -12.10 11.68 10.26
C CYS A 22 -12.72 11.79 8.87
N ARG A 23 -13.51 12.84 8.68
CA ARG A 23 -13.93 13.23 7.32
C ARG A 23 -12.70 13.71 6.56
N ALA A 24 -12.34 12.98 5.52
CA ALA A 24 -11.30 13.40 4.59
C ALA A 24 -11.94 13.77 3.25
N PHE A 25 -11.88 15.05 2.90
CA PHE A 25 -12.35 15.53 1.60
C PHE A 25 -11.21 15.55 0.56
N ILE A 26 -9.97 15.74 1.04
CA ILE A 26 -8.76 15.83 0.22
C ILE A 26 -7.70 14.96 0.90
N GLY A 27 -6.91 14.25 0.10
CA GLY A 27 -5.80 13.44 0.60
C GLY A 27 -6.22 12.14 1.28
N HIS A 28 -7.33 11.56 0.84
CA HIS A 28 -7.82 10.29 1.38
C HIS A 28 -6.79 9.17 1.23
N HIS A 29 -6.13 9.10 0.07
CA HIS A 29 -4.96 8.25 -0.17
C HIS A 29 -3.83 9.12 -0.70
N SER A 30 -2.89 9.49 0.16
CA SER A 30 -1.74 10.28 -0.23
C SER A 30 -0.46 9.49 -0.02
N TYR A 31 0.44 9.62 -0.97
CA TYR A 31 1.74 8.98 -0.95
C TYR A 31 2.82 10.04 -1.17
N ARG A 32 3.88 9.95 -0.40
CA ARG A 32 5.01 10.86 -0.49
C ARG A 32 6.29 10.07 -0.35
N VAL A 33 7.15 10.16 -1.35
CA VAL A 33 8.43 9.44 -1.39
C VAL A 33 9.55 10.47 -1.56
N PHE A 34 10.53 10.41 -0.68
CA PHE A 34 11.74 11.20 -0.74
C PHE A 34 12.90 10.27 -1.07
N GLY A 35 13.52 10.47 -2.21
CA GLY A 35 14.72 9.77 -2.65
C GLY A 35 15.93 10.69 -2.66
N THR A 36 17.10 10.12 -2.77
CA THR A 36 18.35 10.87 -2.88
C THR A 36 18.50 11.64 -4.19
N LYS A 37 17.77 11.20 -5.24
CA LYS A 37 17.81 11.79 -6.59
C LYS A 37 16.45 12.34 -7.03
N GLY A 38 15.48 12.41 -6.14
CA GLY A 38 14.17 12.89 -6.53
C GLY A 38 13.11 12.81 -5.44
N TYR A 39 11.97 13.32 -5.81
CA TYR A 39 10.79 13.43 -4.97
C TYR A 39 9.56 13.01 -5.75
N PHE A 40 8.64 12.32 -5.08
CA PHE A 40 7.35 11.96 -5.62
C PHE A 40 6.26 12.22 -4.60
N GLU A 41 5.16 12.83 -5.03
CA GLU A 41 3.97 13.02 -4.21
C GLU A 41 2.71 12.76 -5.04
N ARG A 42 1.83 11.95 -4.49
CA ARG A 42 0.45 11.80 -4.98
C ARG A 42 -0.50 12.18 -3.87
N ILE A 43 -1.39 13.10 -4.17
CA ILE A 43 -2.52 13.45 -3.32
C ILE A 43 -3.77 12.99 -4.06
N ASP A 44 -4.49 12.04 -3.46
CA ASP A 44 -5.80 11.65 -3.97
C ASP A 44 -6.82 12.71 -3.59
N SER A 45 -7.44 13.30 -4.59
CA SER A 45 -8.55 14.22 -4.41
C SER A 45 -9.85 13.54 -4.86
N ARG A 46 -10.83 13.46 -3.96
CA ARG A 46 -12.16 13.00 -4.33
C ARG A 46 -12.99 14.15 -4.89
N GLY A 47 -13.82 13.84 -5.87
CA GLY A 47 -14.70 14.80 -6.53
C GLY A 47 -14.20 15.17 -7.92
N ASN A 48 -14.57 16.36 -8.40
CA ASN A 48 -14.27 16.83 -9.75
C ASN A 48 -12.83 17.35 -9.92
N THR A 49 -11.98 17.24 -8.91
CA THR A 49 -10.60 17.69 -8.98
C THR A 49 -9.74 16.60 -9.60
N PRO A 50 -9.00 16.85 -10.68
CA PRO A 50 -8.09 15.87 -11.25
C PRO A 50 -7.06 15.43 -10.21
N GLN A 51 -6.77 14.14 -10.18
CA GLN A 51 -5.64 13.63 -9.40
C GLN A 51 -4.35 14.18 -10.01
N THR A 52 -3.46 14.67 -9.16
CA THR A 52 -2.18 15.22 -9.58
C THR A 52 -1.05 14.45 -8.93
N VAL A 53 -0.08 14.10 -9.72
CA VAL A 53 1.22 13.61 -9.25
C VAL A 53 2.23 14.74 -9.42
N ARG A 54 2.96 15.02 -8.34
CA ARG A 54 4.09 15.93 -8.34
C ARG A 54 5.36 15.12 -8.23
N PHE A 55 6.30 15.42 -9.07
CA PHE A 55 7.62 14.80 -8.96
C PHE A 55 8.73 15.76 -9.34
N ARG A 56 9.90 15.48 -8.83
CA ARG A 56 11.17 16.09 -9.21
C ARG A 56 12.19 14.97 -9.37
N SER A 57 13.02 15.06 -10.38
CA SER A 57 14.14 14.14 -10.59
C SER A 57 15.38 14.92 -11.00
N ASP A 58 16.50 14.62 -10.36
CA ASP A 58 17.80 15.21 -10.72
C ASP A 58 18.30 14.75 -12.10
N GLU A 59 17.67 13.68 -12.65
CA GLU A 59 17.99 13.15 -13.98
C GLU A 59 17.13 13.75 -15.10
N LEU A 60 16.14 14.59 -14.75
CA LEU A 60 15.28 15.28 -15.70
C LEU A 60 15.66 16.77 -15.83
N TYR A 61 15.27 17.35 -16.96
CA TYR A 61 15.50 18.78 -17.22
C TYR A 61 14.91 19.66 -16.11
N GLY A 62 15.71 20.63 -15.65
CA GLY A 62 15.25 21.56 -14.63
C GLY A 62 15.12 20.91 -13.27
N ALA A 63 16.20 20.35 -12.73
CA ALA A 63 16.24 19.67 -11.43
C ALA A 63 15.59 20.47 -10.28
N ASP A 64 15.51 21.79 -10.39
CA ASP A 64 14.86 22.66 -9.41
C ASP A 64 13.37 22.84 -9.64
N THR A 65 12.82 22.25 -10.71
CA THR A 65 11.40 22.41 -11.06
C THR A 65 10.60 21.18 -10.65
N ILE A 66 9.52 21.42 -9.90
CA ILE A 66 8.51 20.38 -9.63
C ILE A 66 7.61 20.28 -10.86
N THR A 67 7.52 19.08 -11.41
CA THR A 67 6.62 18.78 -12.51
C THR A 67 5.30 18.26 -11.95
N GLU A 68 4.19 18.84 -12.38
CA GLU A 68 2.85 18.35 -12.07
C GLU A 68 2.24 17.67 -13.28
N LEU A 69 1.79 16.44 -13.10
CA LEU A 69 1.09 15.67 -14.12
C LEU A 69 -0.33 15.35 -13.64
N PRO A 70 -1.35 15.66 -14.42
CA PRO A 70 -2.67 15.12 -14.18
C PRO A 70 -2.61 13.61 -14.42
N VAL A 71 -3.01 12.84 -13.42
CA VAL A 71 -3.09 11.38 -13.53
C VAL A 71 -4.55 11.01 -13.62
N GLY A 72 -4.97 10.58 -14.80
CA GLY A 72 -6.24 9.90 -14.97
C GLY A 72 -6.22 8.54 -14.25
N MET A 73 -7.37 8.05 -13.85
CA MET A 73 -7.49 6.65 -13.49
C MET A 73 -7.11 5.82 -14.72
N MET A 74 -6.26 4.82 -14.55
CA MET A 74 -6.02 3.84 -15.62
C MET A 74 -7.36 3.30 -16.10
N PRO A 75 -7.59 3.21 -17.40
CA PRO A 75 -8.80 2.58 -17.91
C PRO A 75 -8.89 1.17 -17.35
N ASN A 76 -9.87 0.94 -16.50
CA ASN A 76 -10.19 -0.36 -15.99
C ASN A 76 -11.45 -0.79 -16.76
N GLU A 77 -11.40 -1.89 -17.46
CA GLU A 77 -12.54 -2.43 -18.22
C GLU A 77 -13.78 -2.64 -17.35
N TYR A 78 -13.58 -2.80 -16.05
CA TYR A 78 -14.65 -2.98 -15.08
C TYR A 78 -15.16 -1.66 -14.46
N ALA A 79 -14.47 -0.55 -14.66
CA ALA A 79 -14.81 0.73 -14.01
C ALA A 79 -16.20 1.25 -14.38
N ASN A 80 -16.67 0.96 -15.60
CA ASN A 80 -17.98 1.35 -16.12
C ASN A 80 -19.02 0.22 -16.03
N ASN A 81 -18.67 -0.93 -15.46
CA ASN A 81 -19.59 -2.04 -15.32
C ASN A 81 -20.42 -1.86 -14.03
N PRO A 82 -21.76 -1.64 -14.12
CA PRO A 82 -22.59 -1.42 -12.93
C PRO A 82 -22.65 -2.65 -12.01
N LYS A 83 -22.26 -3.83 -12.50
CA LYS A 83 -22.19 -5.07 -11.70
C LYS A 83 -20.83 -5.24 -10.99
N ALA A 84 -19.84 -4.45 -11.33
CA ALA A 84 -18.49 -4.59 -10.80
C ALA A 84 -18.32 -4.06 -9.36
N GLY A 85 -19.35 -3.45 -8.78
CA GLY A 85 -19.38 -3.08 -7.37
C GLY A 85 -18.47 -1.91 -7.00
N GLY A 86 -17.99 -1.90 -5.76
CA GLY A 86 -17.22 -0.82 -5.17
C GLY A 86 -15.80 -0.65 -5.72
N HIS A 87 -15.11 0.38 -5.22
CA HIS A 87 -13.72 0.69 -5.56
C HIS A 87 -13.44 0.87 -7.07
N GLY A 88 -14.45 1.35 -7.85
CA GLY A 88 -14.29 1.56 -9.28
C GLY A 88 -14.03 0.28 -10.08
N GLY A 89 -14.57 -0.85 -9.62
CA GLY A 89 -14.42 -2.14 -10.26
C GLY A 89 -13.15 -2.93 -9.86
N ALA A 90 -12.31 -2.38 -8.98
CA ALA A 90 -11.06 -3.03 -8.58
C ALA A 90 -11.29 -4.38 -7.89
N ASP A 91 -12.32 -4.47 -7.06
CA ASP A 91 -12.66 -5.73 -6.37
C ASP A 91 -13.07 -6.82 -7.38
N TYR A 92 -13.87 -6.45 -8.37
CA TYR A 92 -14.26 -7.36 -9.44
C TYR A 92 -13.04 -7.82 -10.25
N ALA A 93 -12.18 -6.88 -10.66
CA ALA A 93 -10.96 -7.18 -11.40
C ALA A 93 -10.04 -8.14 -10.64
N LEU A 94 -9.89 -7.95 -9.33
CA LEU A 94 -9.09 -8.84 -8.48
C LEU A 94 -9.60 -10.27 -8.53
N PHE A 95 -10.91 -10.47 -8.33
CA PHE A 95 -11.50 -11.80 -8.35
C PHE A 95 -11.51 -12.42 -9.76
N ASP A 96 -11.78 -11.61 -10.79
CA ASP A 96 -11.77 -12.12 -12.16
C ASP A 96 -10.37 -12.61 -12.56
N HIS A 97 -9.32 -11.84 -12.27
CA HIS A 97 -7.94 -12.27 -12.52
C HIS A 97 -7.57 -13.54 -11.73
N LEU A 98 -8.03 -13.65 -10.48
CA LEU A 98 -7.82 -14.85 -9.67
C LEU A 98 -8.50 -16.07 -10.31
N PHE A 99 -9.77 -15.95 -10.67
CA PHE A 99 -10.52 -17.04 -11.28
C PHE A 99 -9.96 -17.42 -12.66
N GLN A 100 -9.58 -16.46 -13.48
CA GLN A 100 -8.95 -16.72 -14.77
C GLN A 100 -7.61 -17.47 -14.61
N ALA A 101 -6.79 -17.09 -13.64
CA ALA A 101 -5.56 -17.81 -13.33
C ALA A 101 -5.84 -19.26 -12.87
N MET A 102 -6.85 -19.47 -12.03
CA MET A 102 -7.25 -20.80 -11.59
C MET A 102 -7.78 -21.67 -12.75
N LEU A 103 -8.64 -21.11 -13.60
CA LEU A 103 -9.25 -21.82 -14.71
C LEU A 103 -8.26 -22.16 -15.83
N SER A 104 -7.30 -21.29 -16.08
CA SER A 104 -6.26 -21.52 -17.08
C SER A 104 -5.17 -22.47 -16.61
N GLY A 105 -5.16 -22.88 -15.32
CA GLY A 105 -4.08 -23.66 -14.75
C GLY A 105 -2.75 -22.92 -14.73
N ALA A 106 -2.79 -21.59 -14.64
CA ALA A 106 -1.58 -20.77 -14.59
C ALA A 106 -0.67 -21.22 -13.44
N PRO A 107 0.64 -21.35 -13.69
CA PRO A 107 1.59 -21.78 -12.65
C PRO A 107 1.76 -20.75 -11.55
N GLU A 108 1.44 -19.49 -11.83
CA GLU A 108 1.56 -18.38 -10.90
C GLU A 108 0.31 -17.50 -10.95
N PHE A 109 -0.08 -17.00 -9.78
CA PHE A 109 -1.12 -15.99 -9.67
C PHE A 109 -0.56 -14.60 -9.96
N PRO A 110 -1.40 -13.62 -10.38
CA PRO A 110 -0.98 -12.23 -10.62
C PRO A 110 -0.29 -11.58 -9.43
N ILE A 111 -0.63 -12.01 -8.21
CA ILE A 111 0.06 -11.67 -6.96
C ILE A 111 0.40 -12.98 -6.27
N SER A 112 1.68 -13.25 -6.08
CA SER A 112 2.13 -14.44 -5.37
C SER A 112 1.75 -14.37 -3.89
N LEU A 113 1.65 -15.54 -3.25
CA LEU A 113 1.45 -15.60 -1.79
C LEU A 113 2.56 -14.84 -1.05
N ARG A 114 3.79 -14.90 -1.54
CA ARG A 114 4.93 -14.18 -0.96
C ARG A 114 4.70 -12.67 -0.98
N GLU A 115 4.29 -12.11 -2.10
CA GLU A 115 3.96 -10.68 -2.23
C GLU A 115 2.78 -10.29 -1.34
N GLY A 116 1.73 -11.10 -1.30
CA GLY A 116 0.58 -10.90 -0.41
C GLY A 116 1.00 -10.84 1.06
N LEU A 117 1.87 -11.74 1.49
CA LEU A 117 2.41 -11.74 2.85
C LEU A 117 3.30 -10.52 3.13
N CYS A 118 4.15 -10.12 2.17
CA CYS A 118 4.96 -8.90 2.30
C CYS A 118 4.09 -7.63 2.47
N MET A 119 2.92 -7.59 1.87
CA MET A 119 1.99 -6.47 2.00
C MET A 119 1.17 -6.52 3.30
N THR A 120 0.89 -7.70 3.83
CA THR A 120 -0.04 -7.89 4.95
C THR A 120 0.65 -7.90 6.32
N LEU A 121 1.74 -8.65 6.44
CA LEU A 121 2.42 -8.85 7.73
C LEU A 121 2.87 -7.56 8.40
N PRO A 122 3.41 -6.55 7.70
CA PRO A 122 3.78 -5.30 8.35
C PRO A 122 2.62 -4.64 9.12
N GLY A 123 1.39 -4.72 8.58
CA GLY A 123 0.21 -4.20 9.26
C GLY A 123 -0.13 -4.97 10.55
N ILE A 124 0.03 -6.29 10.54
CA ILE A 124 -0.20 -7.16 11.71
C ILE A 124 0.84 -6.85 12.80
N TYR A 125 2.12 -6.79 12.45
CA TYR A 125 3.18 -6.42 13.40
C TYR A 125 3.01 -5.00 13.95
N ALA A 126 2.56 -4.04 13.14
CA ALA A 126 2.27 -2.70 13.61
C ALA A 126 1.12 -2.68 14.63
N ALA A 127 0.06 -3.45 14.40
CA ALA A 127 -1.03 -3.60 15.36
C ALA A 127 -0.53 -4.23 16.67
N ARG A 128 0.31 -5.25 16.57
CA ARG A 128 0.90 -5.89 17.75
C ARG A 128 1.83 -4.96 18.52
N SER A 129 2.68 -4.23 17.82
CA SER A 129 3.53 -3.19 18.41
C SER A 129 2.70 -2.18 19.21
N ALA A 130 1.59 -1.72 18.67
CA ALA A 130 0.69 -0.78 19.36
C ALA A 130 0.11 -1.39 20.65
N GLN A 131 -0.29 -2.66 20.63
CA GLN A 131 -0.77 -3.36 21.84
C GLN A 131 0.31 -3.50 22.93
N LEU A 132 1.57 -3.57 22.52
CA LEU A 132 2.74 -3.63 23.41
C LEU A 132 3.28 -2.23 23.77
N GLY A 133 2.48 -1.18 23.60
CA GLY A 133 2.86 0.19 23.96
C GLY A 133 3.84 0.84 23.00
N GLY A 134 3.91 0.39 21.75
CA GLY A 134 4.81 0.94 20.72
C GLY A 134 6.20 0.28 20.70
N GLN A 135 6.31 -0.93 21.23
CA GLN A 135 7.57 -1.67 21.22
C GLN A 135 8.03 -1.91 19.78
N LYS A 136 9.33 -1.72 19.51
CA LYS A 136 9.95 -2.07 18.25
C LYS A 136 9.93 -3.60 18.08
N LEU A 137 9.35 -4.05 16.98
CA LEU A 137 9.33 -5.46 16.59
C LEU A 137 10.09 -5.64 15.27
N THR A 138 10.83 -6.73 15.15
CA THR A 138 11.37 -7.19 13.87
C THR A 138 10.25 -7.94 13.15
N ILE A 139 10.10 -7.69 11.86
CA ILE A 139 9.12 -8.39 11.03
C ILE A 139 9.82 -9.57 10.39
N HIS A 140 9.43 -10.78 10.77
CA HIS A 140 9.89 -11.99 10.12
C HIS A 140 8.80 -12.52 9.18
N TYR A 141 9.21 -13.27 8.18
CA TYR A 141 8.31 -13.83 7.19
C TYR A 141 8.30 -15.37 7.26
N PRO A 142 7.26 -16.06 6.77
CA PRO A 142 7.13 -17.52 6.90
C PRO A 142 8.27 -18.35 6.30
N TRP A 143 9.10 -17.76 5.49
CA TRP A 143 10.31 -18.38 4.93
C TRP A 143 11.57 -18.15 5.76
N GLU A 144 11.46 -17.47 6.88
CA GLU A 144 12.54 -17.19 7.83
C GLU A 144 12.37 -18.07 9.07
N PRO A 145 13.44 -18.65 9.61
CA PRO A 145 13.33 -19.58 10.74
C PRO A 145 12.75 -18.93 12.01
N GLU A 146 12.95 -17.64 12.18
CA GLU A 146 12.49 -16.86 13.33
C GLU A 146 10.98 -16.70 13.35
N PHE A 147 10.30 -16.82 12.21
CA PHE A 147 8.84 -16.61 12.09
C PHE A 147 8.03 -17.55 12.99
N ALA A 148 8.51 -18.77 13.23
CA ALA A 148 7.81 -19.72 14.08
C ALA A 148 7.60 -19.20 15.52
N ALA A 149 8.56 -18.47 16.05
CA ALA A 149 8.46 -17.83 17.36
C ALA A 149 7.50 -16.63 17.36
N ASP A 150 7.37 -15.95 16.22
CA ASP A 150 6.51 -14.78 16.08
C ASP A 150 5.02 -15.14 16.00
N ILE A 151 4.67 -16.36 15.58
CA ILE A 151 3.27 -16.80 15.52
C ILE A 151 2.59 -16.63 16.88
N GLU A 152 3.24 -17.05 17.97
CA GLU A 152 2.70 -16.86 19.32
C GLU A 152 2.59 -15.37 19.69
N LEU A 153 3.50 -14.54 19.21
CA LEU A 153 3.51 -13.11 19.46
C LEU A 153 2.34 -12.42 18.76
N ILE A 154 2.04 -12.76 17.50
CA ILE A 154 1.04 -12.06 16.67
C ILE A 154 -0.38 -12.62 16.84
N ASP A 155 -0.54 -13.86 17.33
CA ASP A 155 -1.83 -14.55 17.47
C ASP A 155 -2.51 -14.27 18.84
N GLN A 156 -1.90 -13.52 19.73
CA GLN A 156 -2.51 -13.21 21.03
C GLN A 156 -3.72 -12.27 20.86
N PRO A 157 -4.87 -12.62 21.47
CA PRO A 157 -6.06 -11.79 21.39
C PRO A 157 -5.81 -10.39 21.97
N SER A 158 -6.44 -9.39 21.36
CA SER A 158 -6.48 -8.03 21.90
C SER A 158 -7.13 -8.05 23.29
N LYS A 159 -6.46 -7.53 24.28
CA LYS A 159 -7.05 -7.29 25.61
C LYS A 159 -7.98 -6.09 25.58
#